data_34c5e274d5490b18f72501d6a86d531d
#
_entry.id   34c5e274d5490b18f72501d6a86d531d
#
_cell.length_a   1.000
_cell.length_b   1.000
_cell.length_c   1.000
_cell.angle_alpha   90.00
_cell.angle_beta   90.00
_cell.angle_gamma   90.00
#
_symmetry.space_group_name_H-M   'P 1'
#
loop_
_entity.id
_entity.type
_entity.pdbx_description
1 polymer ?
#
loop_
_entity_poly.entity_id
_entity_poly.type
_entity_poly.pdbx_seq_one_letter_code
_entity_poly.pdbx_strand_id
1 'polypeptide(L)'
;MIDRHFWLLLFWIIIGACLRFTNLGTLPPWTDESATIVFSLGNSFYNVPLNQFIGLQTLLEPFQPNADAKIVDVVNLLLTESTHPPLYFVLTHLWLKLFPAVEGYVSIWAARSLSASIGVMTIPAIFYFAKFAFRSLAIAQIAAAMMAISPLGIFLAIQARHYTLVILLVVASLSCFIDAFRSSARGKLIPLWLVFSWIGINCIGVATHYFFVLTLAAMAIAFIPLVWQQFRHDKTVLWQPQWIRIYLVAIGSFFGCLVWLPVLQTMENTSPTDWIYQSNPTQRWLEPIGRFLLWLMSMAILLPSSLYDFPPIIVIIAGLLTLFFWFWSLPHIISGLKLQQQINREAISALKGYLFGAIALVFFFTYVVGMDLTLSGRFQFIYFPAVIILIAVGLNYEVRDSSKNKSSLQQNVQRYFWLNSIDRNRKRIVVIFLSVGLLGGIVANLNLGYLQNHRPDLMVDTIVRGTNAPLVIATTYRHHGQTGRMIPLAWGLKNLPSVNSPQFFLATENLENSNYKNSVEILKQKLTEIERPLDFWAINFRPKIDLETQNCLLDSQYIGMAGQYQYKLYHCH
;
A
#
# COMPACT_ATOMS: atom_id res chain seq x y z
N MET A 1 -21.21 3.47 -34.07
CA MET A 1 -19.84 2.92 -34.00
C MET A 1 -19.31 3.14 -32.60
N ILE A 2 -19.06 2.05 -31.85
CA ILE A 2 -18.44 2.14 -30.52
C ILE A 2 -17.04 2.71 -30.74
N ASP A 3 -16.71 3.79 -30.02
CA ASP A 3 -15.46 4.52 -30.17
C ASP A 3 -14.25 3.59 -29.93
N ARG A 4 -13.24 3.65 -30.78
CA ARG A 4 -11.96 2.92 -30.62
C ARG A 4 -11.37 3.09 -29.22
N HIS A 5 -11.56 4.25 -28.60
CA HIS A 5 -11.08 4.53 -27.26
C HIS A 5 -11.82 3.75 -26.18
N PHE A 6 -13.09 3.39 -26.39
CA PHE A 6 -13.84 2.53 -25.49
C PHE A 6 -13.24 1.11 -25.47
N TRP A 7 -12.97 0.54 -26.65
CA TRP A 7 -12.38 -0.80 -26.76
C TRP A 7 -10.96 -0.86 -26.16
N LEU A 8 -10.19 0.21 -26.34
CA LEU A 8 -8.85 0.29 -25.76
C LEU A 8 -8.90 0.43 -24.23
N LEU A 9 -9.86 1.19 -23.66
CA LEU A 9 -10.05 1.23 -22.22
C LEU A 9 -10.49 -0.12 -21.67
N LEU A 10 -11.44 -0.79 -22.34
CA LEU A 10 -11.86 -2.14 -21.97
C LEU A 10 -10.70 -3.14 -21.99
N PHE A 11 -9.83 -3.06 -22.98
CA PHE A 11 -8.60 -3.85 -23.06
C PHE A 11 -7.71 -3.64 -21.82
N TRP A 12 -7.49 -2.38 -21.39
CA TRP A 12 -6.71 -2.09 -20.18
C TRP A 12 -7.40 -2.58 -18.91
N ILE A 13 -8.72 -2.50 -18.84
CA ILE A 13 -9.50 -3.04 -17.71
C ILE A 13 -9.30 -4.56 -17.63
N ILE A 14 -9.38 -5.26 -18.76
CA ILE A 14 -9.20 -6.73 -18.81
C ILE A 14 -7.77 -7.10 -18.40
N ILE A 15 -6.74 -6.45 -18.97
CA ILE A 15 -5.34 -6.69 -18.57
C ILE A 15 -5.14 -6.45 -17.07
N GLY A 16 -5.67 -5.32 -16.58
CA GLY A 16 -5.57 -4.98 -15.16
C GLY A 16 -6.32 -5.94 -14.24
N ALA A 17 -7.45 -6.48 -14.68
CA ALA A 17 -8.19 -7.52 -13.96
C ALA A 17 -7.40 -8.84 -13.96
N CYS A 18 -6.89 -9.29 -15.10
CA CYS A 18 -6.05 -10.48 -15.18
C CYS A 18 -4.86 -10.40 -14.20
N LEU A 19 -4.12 -9.28 -14.21
CA LEU A 19 -2.96 -9.09 -13.34
C LEU A 19 -3.31 -9.04 -11.84
N ARG A 20 -4.56 -8.71 -11.46
CA ARG A 20 -4.98 -8.61 -10.05
C ARG A 20 -5.67 -9.88 -9.52
N PHE A 21 -6.32 -10.63 -10.41
CA PHE A 21 -7.05 -11.84 -9.99
C PHE A 21 -6.27 -13.13 -10.18
N THR A 22 -5.22 -13.14 -11.02
CA THR A 22 -4.35 -14.30 -11.15
C THR A 22 -3.55 -14.50 -9.86
N ASN A 23 -3.45 -15.74 -9.38
CA ASN A 23 -2.73 -16.14 -8.15
C ASN A 23 -3.24 -15.50 -6.85
N LEU A 24 -4.45 -14.93 -6.84
CA LEU A 24 -4.95 -14.14 -5.71
C LEU A 24 -5.06 -14.92 -4.39
N GLY A 25 -5.31 -16.24 -4.45
CA GLY A 25 -5.46 -17.10 -3.28
C GLY A 25 -4.27 -18.02 -2.98
N THR A 26 -3.16 -17.95 -3.75
CA THR A 26 -2.08 -18.94 -3.68
C THR A 26 -1.19 -18.83 -2.45
N LEU A 27 -0.89 -17.62 -2.01
CA LEU A 27 -0.03 -17.37 -0.85
C LEU A 27 -0.86 -17.23 0.43
N PRO A 28 -0.34 -17.70 1.59
CA PRO A 28 -0.93 -17.39 2.88
C PRO A 28 -1.11 -15.87 3.06
N PRO A 29 -2.09 -15.42 3.87
CA PRO A 29 -2.21 -14.00 4.18
C PRO A 29 -0.98 -13.55 4.98
N TRP A 30 -0.60 -12.29 4.88
CA TRP A 30 0.43 -11.73 5.77
C TRP A 30 -0.20 -11.02 6.98
N THR A 31 0.61 -10.54 7.91
CA THR A 31 0.18 -10.03 9.22
C THR A 31 -0.98 -9.02 9.16
N ASP A 32 -0.89 -8.00 8.29
CA ASP A 32 -1.95 -6.98 8.22
C ASP A 32 -3.22 -7.48 7.51
N GLU A 33 -3.10 -8.46 6.59
CA GLU A 33 -4.27 -9.12 6.02
C GLU A 33 -4.99 -9.95 7.08
N SER A 34 -4.25 -10.63 7.96
CA SER A 34 -4.82 -11.35 9.09
C SER A 34 -5.68 -10.42 9.96
N ALA A 35 -5.17 -9.22 10.25
CA ALA A 35 -5.96 -8.22 10.99
C ALA A 35 -7.23 -7.78 10.22
N THR A 36 -7.11 -7.56 8.91
CA THR A 36 -8.29 -7.22 8.11
C THR A 36 -9.34 -8.33 8.14
N ILE A 37 -8.91 -9.57 7.96
CA ILE A 37 -9.81 -10.74 7.95
C ILE A 37 -10.49 -10.91 9.30
N VAL A 38 -9.71 -11.00 10.38
CA VAL A 38 -10.23 -11.25 11.75
C VAL A 38 -11.26 -10.19 12.14
N PHE A 39 -10.92 -8.92 12.06
CA PHE A 39 -11.85 -7.85 12.45
C PHE A 39 -13.06 -7.76 11.52
N SER A 40 -12.90 -8.02 10.21
CA SER A 40 -14.03 -8.04 9.28
C SER A 40 -14.98 -9.23 9.48
N LEU A 41 -14.51 -10.32 10.07
CA LEU A 41 -15.36 -11.44 10.49
C LEU A 41 -16.10 -11.16 11.81
N GLY A 42 -15.80 -10.07 12.50
CA GLY A 42 -16.32 -9.78 13.83
C GLY A 42 -15.65 -10.60 14.93
N ASN A 43 -14.42 -11.07 14.69
CA ASN A 43 -13.63 -11.85 15.62
C ASN A 43 -12.52 -10.99 16.26
N SER A 44 -11.98 -11.46 17.39
CA SER A 44 -10.88 -10.82 18.13
C SER A 44 -9.66 -11.74 18.20
N PHE A 45 -8.48 -11.14 18.18
CA PHE A 45 -7.22 -11.86 18.46
C PHE A 45 -7.06 -12.18 19.95
N TYR A 46 -7.74 -11.45 20.85
CA TYR A 46 -7.62 -11.65 22.29
C TYR A 46 -8.27 -12.94 22.79
N ASN A 47 -9.07 -13.60 21.96
CA ASN A 47 -9.64 -14.92 22.26
C ASN A 47 -8.59 -16.04 22.14
N VAL A 48 -7.43 -15.79 21.50
CA VAL A 48 -6.36 -16.79 21.39
C VAL A 48 -5.62 -16.91 22.72
N PRO A 49 -5.60 -18.10 23.33
CA PRO A 49 -4.97 -18.31 24.63
C PRO A 49 -3.47 -18.04 24.63
N LEU A 50 -2.96 -17.42 25.70
CA LEU A 50 -1.56 -17.06 25.89
C LEU A 50 -0.91 -17.92 26.97
N ASN A 51 0.42 -18.04 26.97
CA ASN A 51 1.24 -18.78 27.94
C ASN A 51 0.82 -20.24 28.12
N GLN A 52 0.26 -20.85 27.09
CA GLN A 52 -0.05 -22.27 27.05
C GLN A 52 0.12 -22.83 25.63
N PHE A 53 0.29 -24.14 25.51
CA PHE A 53 0.29 -24.77 24.19
C PHE A 53 -1.12 -24.84 23.64
N ILE A 54 -1.27 -24.38 22.41
CA ILE A 54 -2.52 -24.41 21.65
C ILE A 54 -2.30 -25.14 20.33
N GLY A 55 -3.29 -25.89 19.90
CA GLY A 55 -3.28 -26.53 18.59
C GLY A 55 -3.54 -25.55 17.45
N LEU A 56 -3.32 -26.05 16.23
CA LEU A 56 -3.52 -25.31 14.99
C LEU A 56 -4.95 -24.75 14.86
N GLN A 57 -5.96 -25.55 15.24
CA GLN A 57 -7.36 -25.15 15.15
C GLN A 57 -7.67 -23.93 16.06
N THR A 58 -7.16 -23.95 17.29
CA THR A 58 -7.32 -22.84 18.25
C THR A 58 -6.63 -21.55 17.74
N LEU A 59 -5.45 -21.67 17.16
CA LEU A 59 -4.76 -20.50 16.59
C LEU A 59 -5.48 -19.96 15.35
N LEU A 60 -6.15 -20.80 14.56
CA LEU A 60 -6.90 -20.43 13.36
C LEU A 60 -8.38 -20.08 13.65
N GLU A 61 -8.87 -20.23 14.87
CA GLU A 61 -10.25 -19.91 15.25
C GLU A 61 -10.66 -18.48 14.80
N PRO A 62 -9.83 -17.43 14.92
CA PRO A 62 -10.19 -16.08 14.45
C PRO A 62 -10.49 -16.00 12.94
N PHE A 63 -10.10 -16.97 12.14
CA PHE A 63 -10.41 -17.06 10.70
C PHE A 63 -11.72 -17.80 10.38
N GLN A 64 -12.40 -18.30 11.38
CA GLN A 64 -13.70 -18.92 11.19
C GLN A 64 -14.79 -17.86 11.01
N PRO A 65 -15.69 -17.99 10.02
CA PRO A 65 -16.79 -17.07 9.84
C PRO A 65 -17.70 -17.02 11.07
N ASN A 66 -17.97 -15.83 11.56
CA ASN A 66 -18.93 -15.58 12.64
C ASN A 66 -20.27 -15.18 12.02
N ALA A 67 -21.25 -16.09 11.99
CA ALA A 67 -22.55 -15.87 11.38
C ALA A 67 -23.37 -14.81 12.11
N ASP A 68 -23.20 -14.67 13.42
CA ASP A 68 -23.94 -13.73 14.29
C ASP A 68 -23.36 -12.34 14.27
N ALA A 69 -22.13 -12.15 13.76
CA ALA A 69 -21.45 -10.86 13.73
C ALA A 69 -22.23 -9.83 12.91
N LYS A 70 -22.42 -8.66 13.50
CA LYS A 70 -23.07 -7.47 12.91
C LYS A 70 -22.04 -6.41 12.58
N ILE A 71 -22.43 -5.44 11.76
CA ILE A 71 -21.60 -4.26 11.44
C ILE A 71 -21.12 -3.54 12.71
N VAL A 72 -21.98 -3.45 13.72
CA VAL A 72 -21.67 -2.80 14.99
C VAL A 72 -20.52 -3.50 15.73
N ASP A 73 -20.45 -4.83 15.66
CA ASP A 73 -19.39 -5.61 16.31
C ASP A 73 -18.05 -5.35 15.63
N VAL A 74 -18.03 -5.32 14.29
CA VAL A 74 -16.84 -4.96 13.49
C VAL A 74 -16.35 -3.55 13.85
N VAL A 75 -17.27 -2.57 13.94
CA VAL A 75 -16.91 -1.19 14.28
C VAL A 75 -16.36 -1.11 15.71
N ASN A 76 -17.00 -1.74 16.68
CA ASN A 76 -16.58 -1.75 18.08
C ASN A 76 -15.17 -2.37 18.23
N LEU A 77 -14.91 -3.52 17.60
CA LEU A 77 -13.59 -4.15 17.62
C LEU A 77 -12.50 -3.22 17.06
N LEU A 78 -12.78 -2.52 15.98
CA LEU A 78 -11.81 -1.59 15.38
C LEU A 78 -11.57 -0.35 16.24
N LEU A 79 -12.58 0.14 16.96
CA LEU A 79 -12.43 1.27 17.86
C LEU A 79 -11.71 0.92 19.17
N THR A 80 -11.70 -0.36 19.57
CA THR A 80 -11.12 -0.82 20.84
C THR A 80 -9.82 -1.60 20.70
N GLU A 81 -9.62 -2.34 19.58
CA GLU A 81 -8.51 -3.27 19.43
C GLU A 81 -7.58 -2.90 18.24
N SER A 82 -7.96 -1.94 17.39
CA SER A 82 -7.22 -1.64 16.16
C SER A 82 -6.90 -0.16 16.01
N THR A 83 -5.86 0.13 15.23
CA THR A 83 -5.44 1.49 14.84
C THR A 83 -5.98 1.91 13.47
N HIS A 84 -7.02 1.25 12.95
CA HIS A 84 -7.54 1.48 11.61
C HIS A 84 -8.96 2.01 11.62
N PRO A 85 -9.32 2.97 10.73
CA PRO A 85 -10.71 3.39 10.58
C PRO A 85 -11.58 2.26 10.00
N PRO A 86 -12.88 2.17 10.37
CA PRO A 86 -13.67 0.97 10.18
C PRO A 86 -14.27 0.78 8.77
N LEU A 87 -14.29 1.81 7.92
CA LEU A 87 -15.09 1.76 6.68
C LEU A 87 -14.74 0.58 5.77
N TYR A 88 -13.46 0.35 5.51
CA TYR A 88 -13.05 -0.76 4.64
C TYR A 88 -13.35 -2.13 5.25
N PHE A 89 -13.21 -2.25 6.57
CA PHE A 89 -13.49 -3.50 7.28
C PHE A 89 -14.99 -3.84 7.25
N VAL A 90 -15.85 -2.84 7.39
CA VAL A 90 -17.30 -2.99 7.21
C VAL A 90 -17.64 -3.42 5.78
N LEU A 91 -17.01 -2.82 4.77
CA LEU A 91 -17.18 -3.26 3.38
C LEU A 91 -16.70 -4.69 3.18
N THR A 92 -15.57 -5.07 3.77
CA THR A 92 -15.03 -6.43 3.72
C THR A 92 -15.96 -7.41 4.45
N HIS A 93 -16.52 -7.04 5.60
CA HIS A 93 -17.53 -7.84 6.30
C HIS A 93 -18.73 -8.19 5.42
N LEU A 94 -19.31 -7.15 4.78
CA LEU A 94 -20.45 -7.33 3.88
C LEU A 94 -20.07 -8.16 2.64
N TRP A 95 -18.87 -7.97 2.12
CA TRP A 95 -18.34 -8.69 0.97
C TRP A 95 -18.14 -10.18 1.28
N LEU A 96 -17.54 -10.50 2.44
CA LEU A 96 -17.27 -11.87 2.84
C LEU A 96 -18.56 -12.68 3.06
N LYS A 97 -19.65 -12.04 3.47
CA LYS A 97 -20.97 -12.71 3.58
C LYS A 97 -21.52 -13.24 2.24
N LEU A 98 -20.98 -12.81 1.10
CA LEU A 98 -21.37 -13.30 -0.22
C LEU A 98 -20.69 -14.63 -0.60
N PHE A 99 -19.71 -15.08 0.19
CA PHE A 99 -18.91 -16.25 -0.13
C PHE A 99 -19.04 -17.32 0.96
N PRO A 100 -19.13 -18.62 0.57
CA PRO A 100 -19.15 -19.70 1.55
C PRO A 100 -17.79 -19.85 2.24
N ALA A 101 -17.82 -20.41 3.44
CA ALA A 101 -16.62 -20.89 4.10
C ALA A 101 -16.01 -22.07 3.33
N VAL A 102 -14.68 -22.16 3.35
CA VAL A 102 -13.93 -23.27 2.76
C VAL A 102 -13.27 -24.04 3.91
N GLU A 103 -13.61 -25.29 4.09
CA GLU A 103 -13.11 -26.14 5.20
C GLU A 103 -13.31 -25.51 6.59
N GLY A 104 -14.41 -24.78 6.80
CA GLY A 104 -14.74 -24.10 8.04
C GLY A 104 -14.08 -22.73 8.24
N TYR A 105 -13.26 -22.27 7.30
CA TYR A 105 -12.56 -21.00 7.37
C TYR A 105 -12.98 -20.05 6.24
N VAL A 106 -12.65 -18.77 6.40
CA VAL A 106 -12.84 -17.75 5.37
C VAL A 106 -11.98 -18.03 4.12
N SER A 107 -12.52 -17.77 2.94
CA SER A 107 -11.75 -17.83 1.70
C SER A 107 -10.79 -16.64 1.60
N ILE A 108 -9.48 -16.90 1.54
CA ILE A 108 -8.44 -15.86 1.34
C ILE A 108 -8.63 -15.17 -0.02
N TRP A 109 -9.01 -15.96 -1.05
CA TRP A 109 -9.34 -15.40 -2.35
C TRP A 109 -10.50 -14.40 -2.26
N ALA A 110 -11.56 -14.75 -1.54
CA ALA A 110 -12.71 -13.85 -1.33
C ALA A 110 -12.31 -12.57 -0.57
N ALA A 111 -11.49 -12.68 0.46
CA ALA A 111 -11.01 -11.52 1.23
C ALA A 111 -10.19 -10.55 0.35
N ARG A 112 -9.34 -11.06 -0.53
CA ARG A 112 -8.52 -10.26 -1.46
C ARG A 112 -9.30 -9.73 -2.65
N SER A 113 -10.35 -10.42 -3.08
CA SER A 113 -11.11 -10.07 -4.29
C SER A 113 -11.81 -8.71 -4.21
N LEU A 114 -12.19 -8.24 -3.02
CA LEU A 114 -12.72 -6.89 -2.84
C LEU A 114 -11.66 -5.83 -3.21
N SER A 115 -10.47 -5.94 -2.66
CA SER A 115 -9.36 -5.03 -2.95
C SER A 115 -8.96 -5.09 -4.42
N ALA A 116 -8.91 -6.29 -5.01
CA ALA A 116 -8.63 -6.50 -6.43
C ALA A 116 -9.70 -5.83 -7.32
N SER A 117 -10.99 -6.00 -7.00
CA SER A 117 -12.11 -5.38 -7.73
C SER A 117 -12.03 -3.86 -7.70
N ILE A 118 -11.81 -3.26 -6.50
CA ILE A 118 -11.62 -1.82 -6.35
C ILE A 118 -10.36 -1.37 -7.12
N GLY A 119 -9.29 -2.16 -7.08
CA GLY A 119 -8.07 -1.92 -7.85
C GLY A 119 -8.30 -1.89 -9.37
N VAL A 120 -9.20 -2.72 -9.88
CA VAL A 120 -9.65 -2.66 -11.29
C VAL A 120 -10.43 -1.37 -11.55
N MET A 121 -11.30 -0.95 -10.62
CA MET A 121 -12.08 0.30 -10.75
C MET A 121 -11.19 1.55 -10.80
N THR A 122 -9.97 1.52 -10.27
CA THR A 122 -9.04 2.66 -10.38
C THR A 122 -8.63 2.94 -11.83
N ILE A 123 -8.68 1.95 -12.74
CA ILE A 123 -8.30 2.09 -14.15
C ILE A 123 -9.25 3.02 -14.91
N PRO A 124 -10.58 2.78 -14.95
CA PRO A 124 -11.50 3.74 -15.54
C PRO A 124 -11.52 5.06 -14.75
N ALA A 125 -11.37 5.06 -13.43
CA ALA A 125 -11.34 6.29 -12.64
C ALA A 125 -10.20 7.21 -13.07
N ILE A 126 -8.98 6.71 -13.22
CA ILE A 126 -7.83 7.51 -13.67
C ILE A 126 -7.97 7.95 -15.13
N PHE A 127 -8.60 7.12 -15.99
CA PHE A 127 -8.94 7.48 -17.36
C PHE A 127 -9.85 8.72 -17.42
N TYR A 128 -10.96 8.68 -16.68
CA TYR A 128 -11.92 9.79 -16.66
C TYR A 128 -11.33 11.03 -16.00
N PHE A 129 -10.55 10.87 -14.95
CA PHE A 129 -9.81 11.97 -14.33
C PHE A 129 -8.84 12.63 -15.33
N ALA A 130 -8.02 11.84 -16.03
CA ALA A 130 -7.08 12.37 -17.01
C ALA A 130 -7.80 13.05 -18.19
N LYS A 131 -8.88 12.44 -18.69
CA LYS A 131 -9.74 13.04 -19.75
C LYS A 131 -10.33 14.37 -19.29
N PHE A 132 -10.83 14.46 -18.06
CA PHE A 132 -11.37 15.67 -17.46
C PHE A 132 -10.27 16.73 -17.27
N ALA A 133 -9.13 16.34 -16.69
CA ALA A 133 -8.05 17.25 -16.37
C ALA A 133 -7.32 17.81 -17.61
N PHE A 134 -7.17 17.04 -18.69
CA PHE A 134 -6.33 17.41 -19.84
C PHE A 134 -7.09 17.50 -21.16
N ARG A 135 -8.36 17.09 -21.19
CA ARG A 135 -9.20 17.05 -22.40
C ARG A 135 -8.52 16.31 -23.56
N SER A 136 -7.69 15.30 -23.25
CA SER A 136 -6.94 14.47 -24.18
C SER A 136 -7.25 13.00 -23.94
N LEU A 137 -7.75 12.31 -24.98
CA LEU A 137 -7.99 10.87 -24.93
C LEU A 137 -6.66 10.09 -24.92
N ALA A 138 -5.61 10.61 -25.56
CA ALA A 138 -4.30 9.96 -25.54
C ALA A 138 -3.69 9.93 -24.13
N ILE A 139 -3.71 11.08 -23.41
CA ILE A 139 -3.26 11.13 -22.01
C ILE A 139 -4.10 10.18 -21.14
N ALA A 140 -5.43 10.17 -21.34
CA ALA A 140 -6.34 9.31 -20.60
C ALA A 140 -6.03 7.82 -20.83
N GLN A 141 -5.76 7.40 -22.06
CA GLN A 141 -5.40 6.03 -22.40
C GLN A 141 -4.05 5.61 -21.82
N ILE A 142 -3.03 6.48 -21.89
CA ILE A 142 -1.71 6.19 -21.30
C ILE A 142 -1.84 6.07 -19.77
N ALA A 143 -2.61 6.95 -19.12
CA ALA A 143 -2.84 6.89 -17.67
C ALA A 143 -3.58 5.59 -17.26
N ALA A 144 -4.61 5.20 -18.02
CA ALA A 144 -5.35 3.95 -17.80
C ALA A 144 -4.44 2.73 -17.98
N ALA A 145 -3.63 2.70 -19.05
CA ALA A 145 -2.66 1.65 -19.32
C ALA A 145 -1.66 1.53 -18.16
N MET A 146 -1.06 2.64 -17.74
CA MET A 146 -0.11 2.67 -16.61
C MET A 146 -0.75 2.19 -15.31
N MET A 147 -1.99 2.62 -15.00
CA MET A 147 -2.70 2.17 -13.79
C MET A 147 -3.01 0.67 -13.86
N ALA A 148 -3.35 0.14 -15.04
CA ALA A 148 -3.63 -1.27 -15.25
C ALA A 148 -2.42 -2.16 -14.95
N ILE A 149 -1.22 -1.74 -15.42
CA ILE A 149 0.02 -2.51 -15.36
C ILE A 149 0.98 -2.08 -14.25
N SER A 150 0.64 -1.05 -13.47
CA SER A 150 1.50 -0.53 -12.40
C SER A 150 1.87 -1.61 -11.38
N PRO A 151 3.16 -1.91 -11.18
CA PRO A 151 3.60 -2.90 -10.20
C PRO A 151 3.12 -2.57 -8.78
N LEU A 152 3.28 -1.31 -8.34
CA LEU A 152 2.78 -0.87 -7.02
C LEU A 152 1.26 -0.98 -6.93
N GLY A 153 0.53 -0.58 -7.99
CA GLY A 153 -0.93 -0.68 -8.03
C GLY A 153 -1.43 -2.12 -7.96
N ILE A 154 -0.73 -3.08 -8.59
CA ILE A 154 -1.03 -4.52 -8.52
C ILE A 154 -0.69 -5.05 -7.12
N PHE A 155 0.51 -4.76 -6.61
CA PHE A 155 0.94 -5.16 -5.27
C PHE A 155 -0.06 -4.75 -4.17
N LEU A 156 -0.59 -3.52 -4.24
CA LEU A 156 -1.60 -3.05 -3.28
C LEU A 156 -2.99 -3.67 -3.50
N ALA A 157 -3.30 -4.13 -4.72
CA ALA A 157 -4.61 -4.68 -5.07
C ALA A 157 -4.75 -6.17 -4.74
N ILE A 158 -3.65 -6.93 -4.73
CA ILE A 158 -3.67 -8.38 -4.44
C ILE A 158 -3.66 -8.71 -2.94
N GLN A 159 -3.85 -7.71 -2.10
CA GLN A 159 -3.89 -7.83 -0.64
C GLN A 159 -5.28 -7.48 -0.11
N ALA A 160 -5.75 -8.18 0.91
CA ALA A 160 -7.01 -7.86 1.60
C ALA A 160 -6.84 -6.59 2.46
N ARG A 161 -6.58 -5.43 1.80
CA ARG A 161 -6.29 -4.15 2.48
C ARG A 161 -6.98 -2.98 1.79
N HIS A 162 -7.20 -1.92 2.54
CA HIS A 162 -7.95 -0.71 2.13
C HIS A 162 -7.24 0.19 1.10
N TYR A 163 -6.02 -0.13 0.68
CA TYR A 163 -5.19 0.80 -0.11
C TYR A 163 -5.77 1.13 -1.48
N THR A 164 -6.41 0.16 -2.16
CA THR A 164 -7.06 0.43 -3.47
C THR A 164 -8.26 1.36 -3.34
N LEU A 165 -9.03 1.25 -2.25
CA LEU A 165 -10.14 2.16 -1.97
C LEU A 165 -9.62 3.58 -1.72
N VAL A 166 -8.56 3.71 -0.93
CA VAL A 166 -7.93 5.02 -0.68
C VAL A 166 -7.42 5.63 -1.98
N ILE A 167 -6.76 4.87 -2.86
CA ILE A 167 -6.29 5.34 -4.17
C ILE A 167 -7.48 5.86 -5.01
N LEU A 168 -8.59 5.14 -5.03
CA LEU A 168 -9.80 5.57 -5.74
C LEU A 168 -10.33 6.89 -5.19
N LEU A 169 -10.36 7.06 -3.87
CA LEU A 169 -10.77 8.28 -3.19
C LEU A 169 -9.80 9.44 -3.42
N VAL A 170 -8.48 9.18 -3.50
CA VAL A 170 -7.48 10.19 -3.90
C VAL A 170 -7.75 10.67 -5.32
N VAL A 171 -8.04 9.77 -6.27
CA VAL A 171 -8.40 10.16 -7.66
C VAL A 171 -9.67 11.01 -7.68
N ALA A 172 -10.69 10.64 -6.91
CA ALA A 172 -11.94 11.39 -6.80
C ALA A 172 -11.70 12.80 -6.20
N SER A 173 -10.95 12.89 -5.09
CA SER A 173 -10.63 14.17 -4.45
C SER A 173 -9.75 15.05 -5.33
N LEU A 174 -8.76 14.47 -6.05
CA LEU A 174 -7.96 15.19 -7.05
C LEU A 174 -8.81 15.74 -8.21
N SER A 175 -9.89 15.05 -8.57
CA SER A 175 -10.82 15.55 -9.62
C SER A 175 -11.52 16.82 -9.15
N CYS A 176 -12.02 16.86 -7.92
CA CYS A 176 -12.59 18.05 -7.30
C CYS A 176 -11.55 19.17 -7.14
N PHE A 177 -10.35 18.82 -6.68
CA PHE A 177 -9.24 19.74 -6.49
C PHE A 177 -8.82 20.44 -7.79
N ILE A 178 -8.70 19.71 -8.92
CA ILE A 178 -8.32 20.30 -10.20
C ILE A 178 -9.38 21.30 -10.68
N ASP A 179 -10.67 20.99 -10.51
CA ASP A 179 -11.74 21.91 -10.88
C ASP A 179 -11.74 23.17 -10.00
N ALA A 180 -11.60 22.98 -8.70
CA ALA A 180 -11.47 24.07 -7.73
C ALA A 180 -10.26 24.96 -8.02
N PHE A 181 -9.09 24.37 -8.30
CA PHE A 181 -7.87 25.11 -8.62
C PHE A 181 -8.02 25.94 -9.89
N ARG A 182 -8.61 25.36 -10.95
CA ARG A 182 -8.91 26.08 -12.20
C ARG A 182 -9.90 27.23 -12.00
N SER A 183 -10.95 26.95 -11.27
CA SER A 183 -11.99 27.96 -10.99
C SER A 183 -11.40 29.13 -10.20
N SER A 184 -10.61 28.85 -9.17
CA SER A 184 -9.95 29.88 -8.37
C SER A 184 -8.90 30.66 -9.16
N ALA A 185 -8.14 30.00 -10.03
CA ALA A 185 -7.16 30.67 -10.91
C ALA A 185 -7.84 31.63 -11.90
N ARG A 186 -9.10 31.39 -12.26
CA ARG A 186 -9.89 32.20 -13.20
C ARG A 186 -10.89 33.14 -12.50
N GLY A 187 -10.88 33.25 -11.19
CA GLY A 187 -11.84 34.03 -10.43
C GLY A 187 -13.28 33.53 -10.52
N LYS A 188 -13.50 32.23 -10.81
CA LYS A 188 -14.81 31.62 -10.95
C LYS A 188 -15.22 30.87 -9.68
N LEU A 189 -16.53 30.87 -9.42
CA LEU A 189 -17.10 30.10 -8.30
C LEU A 189 -17.16 28.61 -8.65
N ILE A 190 -16.74 27.75 -7.73
CA ILE A 190 -17.06 26.32 -7.78
C ILE A 190 -18.54 26.12 -7.39
N PRO A 191 -19.28 25.21 -8.02
CA PRO A 191 -20.68 24.95 -7.68
C PRO A 191 -20.78 24.30 -6.28
N LEU A 192 -21.89 24.54 -5.57
CA LEU A 192 -22.08 24.00 -4.20
C LEU A 192 -22.10 22.47 -4.17
N TRP A 193 -22.65 21.82 -5.19
CA TRP A 193 -22.61 20.36 -5.27
C TRP A 193 -21.18 19.82 -5.25
N LEU A 194 -20.23 20.52 -5.89
CA LEU A 194 -18.82 20.14 -5.86
C LEU A 194 -18.21 20.33 -4.46
N VAL A 195 -18.58 21.41 -3.75
CA VAL A 195 -18.15 21.66 -2.37
C VAL A 195 -18.55 20.49 -1.48
N PHE A 196 -19.85 20.12 -1.47
CA PHE A 196 -20.37 19.05 -0.63
C PHE A 196 -19.86 17.68 -1.03
N SER A 197 -19.76 17.39 -2.34
CA SER A 197 -19.17 16.14 -2.84
C SER A 197 -17.73 16.01 -2.42
N TRP A 198 -16.93 17.09 -2.51
CA TRP A 198 -15.52 17.06 -2.12
C TRP A 198 -15.35 16.86 -0.60
N ILE A 199 -16.15 17.54 0.23
CA ILE A 199 -16.19 17.29 1.68
C ILE A 199 -16.53 15.82 1.96
N GLY A 200 -17.58 15.28 1.34
CA GLY A 200 -17.98 13.88 1.50
C GLY A 200 -16.87 12.89 1.11
N ILE A 201 -16.23 13.08 -0.05
CA ILE A 201 -15.10 12.26 -0.49
C ILE A 201 -13.95 12.32 0.51
N ASN A 202 -13.62 13.51 1.03
CA ASN A 202 -12.55 13.70 2.00
C ASN A 202 -12.86 13.00 3.34
N CYS A 203 -14.07 13.13 3.85
CA CYS A 203 -14.52 12.44 5.06
C CYS A 203 -14.46 10.91 4.92
N ILE A 204 -14.95 10.38 3.78
CA ILE A 204 -14.86 8.96 3.44
C ILE A 204 -13.40 8.51 3.31
N GLY A 205 -12.54 9.35 2.75
CA GLY A 205 -11.10 9.10 2.64
C GLY A 205 -10.44 8.91 3.99
N VAL A 206 -10.70 9.81 4.94
CA VAL A 206 -10.18 9.70 6.32
C VAL A 206 -10.80 8.51 7.05
N ALA A 207 -12.10 8.24 6.87
CA ALA A 207 -12.79 7.07 7.41
C ALA A 207 -12.28 5.73 6.79
N THR A 208 -11.50 5.78 5.70
CA THR A 208 -10.85 4.63 5.10
C THR A 208 -9.39 4.48 5.57
N HIS A 209 -8.66 5.60 5.69
CA HIS A 209 -7.27 5.62 6.16
C HIS A 209 -6.89 6.98 6.74
N TYR A 210 -6.43 7.04 7.98
CA TYR A 210 -6.08 8.31 8.66
C TYR A 210 -5.05 9.14 7.88
N PHE A 211 -4.08 8.51 7.21
CA PHE A 211 -3.10 9.26 6.39
C PHE A 211 -3.68 9.90 5.14
N PHE A 212 -4.97 9.74 4.86
CA PHE A 212 -5.64 10.54 3.84
C PHE A 212 -5.58 12.05 4.16
N VAL A 213 -5.42 12.41 5.42
CA VAL A 213 -5.19 13.82 5.84
C VAL A 213 -3.97 14.43 5.16
N LEU A 214 -2.93 13.64 4.82
CA LEU A 214 -1.75 14.12 4.09
C LEU A 214 -2.09 14.50 2.64
N THR A 215 -3.08 13.81 2.02
CA THR A 215 -3.64 14.21 0.71
C THR A 215 -4.29 15.58 0.79
N LEU A 216 -5.08 15.83 1.86
CA LEU A 216 -5.74 17.13 2.07
C LEU A 216 -4.71 18.25 2.30
N ALA A 217 -3.71 17.99 3.15
CA ALA A 217 -2.62 18.94 3.42
C ALA A 217 -1.79 19.22 2.15
N ALA A 218 -1.50 18.22 1.33
CA ALA A 218 -0.80 18.40 0.06
C ALA A 218 -1.60 19.25 -0.94
N MET A 219 -2.93 19.09 -0.99
CA MET A 219 -3.81 19.98 -1.79
C MET A 219 -3.79 21.42 -1.28
N ALA A 220 -3.82 21.62 0.04
CA ALA A 220 -3.73 22.95 0.64
C ALA A 220 -2.38 23.61 0.30
N ILE A 221 -1.26 22.88 0.41
CA ILE A 221 0.09 23.37 0.02
C ILE A 221 0.10 23.77 -1.46
N ALA A 222 -0.55 23.00 -2.33
CA ALA A 222 -0.61 23.30 -3.76
C ALA A 222 -1.35 24.62 -4.10
N PHE A 223 -2.27 25.07 -3.23
CA PHE A 223 -2.93 26.37 -3.40
C PHE A 223 -2.04 27.56 -3.00
N ILE A 224 -1.01 27.39 -2.16
CA ILE A 224 -0.20 28.47 -1.63
C ILE A 224 0.39 29.39 -2.73
N PRO A 225 1.02 28.87 -3.81
CA PRO A 225 1.56 29.72 -4.86
C PRO A 225 0.48 30.55 -5.58
N LEU A 226 -0.71 29.97 -5.80
CA LEU A 226 -1.84 30.64 -6.43
C LEU A 226 -2.37 31.75 -5.54
N VAL A 227 -2.60 31.46 -4.26
CA VAL A 227 -3.03 32.46 -3.26
C VAL A 227 -2.03 33.60 -3.18
N TRP A 228 -0.74 33.28 -3.08
CA TRP A 228 0.32 34.28 -2.98
C TRP A 228 0.39 35.18 -4.22
N GLN A 229 0.25 34.61 -5.43
CA GLN A 229 0.22 35.37 -6.66
C GLN A 229 -0.97 36.35 -6.69
N GLN A 230 -2.17 35.89 -6.35
CA GLN A 230 -3.38 36.70 -6.34
C GLN A 230 -3.35 37.79 -5.26
N PHE A 231 -2.89 37.45 -4.04
CA PHE A 231 -2.79 38.36 -2.91
C PHE A 231 -1.82 39.53 -3.16
N ARG A 232 -0.77 39.31 -3.98
CA ARG A 232 0.13 40.40 -4.40
C ARG A 232 -0.56 41.44 -5.29
N HIS A 233 -1.54 41.04 -6.05
CA HIS A 233 -2.31 41.93 -6.95
C HIS A 233 -3.53 42.55 -6.26
N ASP A 234 -4.21 41.79 -5.41
CA ASP A 234 -5.38 42.23 -4.68
C ASP A 234 -5.38 41.64 -3.26
N LYS A 235 -5.20 42.47 -2.24
CA LYS A 235 -5.18 42.03 -0.83
C LYS A 235 -6.55 41.56 -0.36
N THR A 236 -7.66 41.90 -1.06
CA THR A 236 -9.01 41.50 -0.73
C THR A 236 -9.37 40.13 -1.30
N VAL A 237 -8.50 39.54 -2.12
CA VAL A 237 -8.78 38.27 -2.85
C VAL A 237 -9.19 37.12 -1.91
N LEU A 238 -8.66 37.10 -0.68
CA LEU A 238 -8.97 36.05 0.29
C LEU A 238 -10.42 36.07 0.79
N TRP A 239 -11.10 37.21 0.65
CA TRP A 239 -12.50 37.38 1.00
C TRP A 239 -13.45 37.22 -0.18
N GLN A 240 -12.93 36.94 -1.36
CA GLN A 240 -13.75 36.74 -2.55
C GLN A 240 -14.52 35.41 -2.46
N PRO A 241 -15.74 35.32 -3.02
CA PRO A 241 -16.64 34.18 -2.88
C PRO A 241 -16.03 32.83 -3.32
N GLN A 242 -15.12 32.81 -4.32
CA GLN A 242 -14.43 31.58 -4.74
C GLN A 242 -13.55 30.99 -3.64
N TRP A 243 -12.87 31.84 -2.83
CA TRP A 243 -12.04 31.35 -1.72
C TRP A 243 -12.90 30.94 -0.53
N ILE A 244 -14.02 31.64 -0.27
CA ILE A 244 -14.96 31.22 0.79
C ILE A 244 -15.43 29.79 0.58
N ARG A 245 -15.74 29.39 -0.68
CA ARG A 245 -16.14 28.01 -0.97
C ARG A 245 -15.00 27.00 -0.75
N ILE A 246 -13.75 27.36 -0.98
CA ILE A 246 -12.60 26.52 -0.66
C ILE A 246 -12.42 26.40 0.85
N TYR A 247 -12.62 27.51 1.59
CA TYR A 247 -12.59 27.45 3.06
C TYR A 247 -13.70 26.57 3.62
N LEU A 248 -14.90 26.59 3.03
CA LEU A 248 -15.96 25.65 3.42
C LEU A 248 -15.56 24.19 3.22
N VAL A 249 -14.87 23.87 2.10
CA VAL A 249 -14.31 22.51 1.90
C VAL A 249 -13.27 22.18 2.97
N ALA A 250 -12.33 23.10 3.24
CA ALA A 250 -11.30 22.89 4.25
C ALA A 250 -11.89 22.68 5.65
N ILE A 251 -12.83 23.54 6.05
CA ILE A 251 -13.52 23.46 7.36
C ILE A 251 -14.35 22.18 7.46
N GLY A 252 -15.16 21.86 6.43
CA GLY A 252 -15.98 20.65 6.45
C GLY A 252 -15.12 19.37 6.49
N SER A 253 -14.02 19.33 5.73
CA SER A 253 -13.07 18.21 5.77
C SER A 253 -12.34 18.13 7.12
N PHE A 254 -12.00 19.26 7.73
CA PHE A 254 -11.38 19.32 9.06
C PHE A 254 -12.29 18.75 10.13
N PHE A 255 -13.58 19.12 10.14
CA PHE A 255 -14.53 18.50 11.06
C PHE A 255 -14.66 16.99 10.85
N GLY A 256 -14.62 16.53 9.59
CA GLY A 256 -14.59 15.10 9.28
C GLY A 256 -13.33 14.38 9.80
N CYS A 257 -12.20 15.09 9.93
CA CYS A 257 -11.00 14.56 10.58
C CYS A 257 -11.13 14.54 12.10
N LEU A 258 -11.73 15.58 12.71
CA LEU A 258 -11.86 15.69 14.16
C LEU A 258 -12.73 14.58 14.79
N VAL A 259 -13.66 14.00 14.04
CA VAL A 259 -14.46 12.85 14.51
C VAL A 259 -13.58 11.68 14.97
N TRP A 260 -12.38 11.54 14.40
CA TRP A 260 -11.45 10.45 14.71
C TRP A 260 -10.47 10.77 15.83
N LEU A 261 -10.40 12.02 16.30
CA LEU A 261 -9.44 12.43 17.32
C LEU A 261 -9.56 11.65 18.64
N PRO A 262 -10.77 11.39 19.19
CA PRO A 262 -10.90 10.58 20.41
C PRO A 262 -10.32 9.17 20.23
N VAL A 263 -10.56 8.54 19.08
CA VAL A 263 -10.04 7.20 18.78
C VAL A 263 -8.52 7.21 18.71
N LEU A 264 -7.91 8.22 18.08
CA LEU A 264 -6.45 8.35 17.99
C LEU A 264 -5.81 8.57 19.38
N GLN A 265 -6.45 9.31 20.27
CA GLN A 265 -5.96 9.53 21.63
C GLN A 265 -5.95 8.25 22.49
N THR A 266 -6.96 7.39 22.33
CA THR A 266 -6.99 6.10 23.05
C THR A 266 -5.92 5.13 22.58
N MET A 267 -5.38 5.32 21.39
CA MET A 267 -4.38 4.45 20.76
C MET A 267 -2.93 4.80 21.10
N GLU A 268 -2.64 5.94 21.74
CA GLU A 268 -1.27 6.35 22.08
C GLU A 268 -0.52 5.31 22.94
N ASN A 269 -1.25 4.46 23.67
CA ASN A 269 -0.68 3.42 24.52
C ASN A 269 -0.58 2.04 23.85
N THR A 270 -0.95 1.91 22.58
CA THR A 270 -0.91 0.62 21.86
C THR A 270 0.29 0.57 20.92
N SER A 271 1.13 -0.44 21.08
CA SER A 271 2.40 -0.60 20.37
C SER A 271 2.37 -1.16 18.91
N PRO A 272 1.22 -1.39 18.24
CA PRO A 272 1.22 -1.92 16.86
C PRO A 272 1.88 -1.01 15.83
N THR A 273 2.05 0.28 16.11
CA THR A 273 2.65 1.28 15.20
C THR A 273 4.09 1.65 15.54
N ASP A 274 4.68 1.10 16.61
CA ASP A 274 6.04 1.42 17.08
C ASP A 274 7.11 1.22 15.99
N TRP A 275 6.91 0.28 15.08
CA TRP A 275 7.85 -0.02 14.00
C TRP A 275 8.10 1.18 13.06
N ILE A 276 7.16 2.13 12.94
CA ILE A 276 7.29 3.32 12.10
C ILE A 276 8.32 4.31 12.68
N TYR A 277 8.53 4.27 14.01
CA TYR A 277 9.45 5.15 14.75
C TYR A 277 10.83 4.53 14.98
N GLN A 278 11.05 3.26 14.62
CA GLN A 278 12.29 2.51 14.92
C GLN A 278 13.41 2.70 13.89
N SER A 279 13.19 3.40 12.77
CA SER A 279 14.14 3.47 11.65
C SER A 279 15.36 4.37 11.88
N ASN A 280 15.39 5.20 12.95
CA ASN A 280 16.44 6.21 13.19
C ASN A 280 16.86 6.99 11.93
N PRO A 281 15.93 7.68 11.25
CA PRO A 281 16.20 8.31 9.95
C PRO A 281 17.25 9.43 10.04
N THR A 282 17.49 9.98 11.23
CA THR A 282 18.52 11.00 11.45
C THR A 282 19.94 10.43 11.38
N GLN A 283 20.17 9.19 11.80
CA GLN A 283 21.47 8.52 11.71
C GLN A 283 21.74 7.92 10.33
N ARG A 284 20.68 7.49 9.64
CA ARG A 284 20.73 6.85 8.31
C ARG A 284 19.98 7.68 7.28
N TRP A 285 20.28 8.96 7.18
CA TRP A 285 19.52 9.96 6.44
C TRP A 285 19.35 9.67 4.93
N LEU A 286 20.24 8.88 4.32
CA LEU A 286 20.11 8.48 2.91
C LEU A 286 19.12 7.33 2.68
N GLU A 287 18.86 6.48 3.68
CA GLU A 287 18.00 5.33 3.51
C GLU A 287 16.54 5.70 3.16
N PRO A 288 15.89 6.68 3.83
CA PRO A 288 14.56 7.12 3.45
C PRO A 288 14.48 7.64 2.01
N ILE A 289 15.53 8.36 1.55
CA ILE A 289 15.61 8.86 0.18
C ILE A 289 15.70 7.67 -0.81
N GLY A 290 16.57 6.70 -0.52
CA GLY A 290 16.70 5.49 -1.33
C GLY A 290 15.38 4.71 -1.43
N ARG A 291 14.71 4.48 -0.30
CA ARG A 291 13.40 3.82 -0.26
C ARG A 291 12.34 4.60 -1.04
N PHE A 292 12.27 5.91 -0.86
CA PHE A 292 11.37 6.78 -1.62
C PHE A 292 11.57 6.63 -3.14
N LEU A 293 12.82 6.64 -3.61
CA LEU A 293 13.13 6.45 -5.03
C LEU A 293 12.71 5.06 -5.53
N LEU A 294 12.92 4.00 -4.72
CA LEU A 294 12.46 2.65 -5.06
C LEU A 294 10.92 2.61 -5.19
N TRP A 295 10.18 3.23 -4.26
CA TRP A 295 8.72 3.29 -4.36
C TRP A 295 8.26 4.08 -5.58
N LEU A 296 8.91 5.20 -5.88
CA LEU A 296 8.60 6.01 -7.06
C LEU A 296 8.83 5.21 -8.36
N MET A 297 9.94 4.48 -8.45
CA MET A 297 10.25 3.62 -9.59
C MET A 297 9.22 2.49 -9.73
N SER A 298 8.82 1.86 -8.63
CA SER A 298 7.88 0.74 -8.64
C SER A 298 6.44 1.14 -9.01
N MET A 299 6.12 2.43 -9.05
CA MET A 299 4.82 2.89 -9.57
C MET A 299 4.67 2.61 -11.06
N ALA A 300 5.77 2.57 -11.80
CA ALA A 300 5.76 2.38 -13.24
C ALA A 300 6.50 1.13 -13.71
N ILE A 301 7.55 0.71 -13.00
CA ILE A 301 8.46 -0.36 -13.45
C ILE A 301 8.95 -1.16 -12.24
N LEU A 302 9.03 -2.46 -12.41
CA LEU A 302 9.64 -3.40 -11.48
C LEU A 302 10.27 -4.53 -12.27
N LEU A 303 11.54 -4.81 -12.04
CA LEU A 303 12.22 -5.97 -12.61
C LEU A 303 12.43 -7.04 -11.52
N PRO A 304 12.73 -8.30 -11.89
CA PRO A 304 13.03 -9.36 -10.94
C PRO A 304 14.16 -8.94 -9.99
N SER A 305 13.83 -8.77 -8.70
CA SER A 305 14.74 -8.17 -7.72
C SER A 305 14.49 -8.66 -6.30
N SER A 306 13.77 -9.78 -6.15
CA SER A 306 13.60 -10.46 -4.86
C SER A 306 14.90 -11.14 -4.44
N LEU A 307 15.42 -10.76 -3.27
CA LEU A 307 16.60 -11.42 -2.68
C LEU A 307 16.32 -12.82 -2.15
N TYR A 308 15.04 -13.21 -2.04
CA TYR A 308 14.65 -14.56 -1.64
C TYR A 308 14.66 -15.54 -2.81
N ASP A 309 14.33 -15.05 -4.02
CA ASP A 309 14.10 -15.88 -5.20
C ASP A 309 15.30 -15.87 -6.18
N PHE A 310 16.18 -14.85 -6.09
CA PHE A 310 17.27 -14.65 -7.04
C PHE A 310 18.63 -14.44 -6.35
N PRO A 311 19.73 -14.92 -6.95
CA PRO A 311 21.06 -14.61 -6.47
C PRO A 311 21.36 -13.11 -6.62
N PRO A 312 22.24 -12.53 -5.76
CA PRO A 312 22.53 -11.10 -5.71
C PRO A 312 22.92 -10.49 -7.06
N ILE A 313 23.59 -11.24 -7.92
CA ILE A 313 24.00 -10.77 -9.25
C ILE A 313 22.81 -10.41 -10.13
N ILE A 314 21.75 -11.20 -10.11
CA ILE A 314 20.53 -10.93 -10.88
C ILE A 314 19.85 -9.66 -10.34
N VAL A 315 19.80 -9.52 -9.02
CA VAL A 315 19.21 -8.33 -8.35
C VAL A 315 19.98 -7.06 -8.71
N ILE A 316 21.32 -7.12 -8.72
CA ILE A 316 22.17 -6.00 -9.14
C ILE A 316 21.91 -5.65 -10.62
N ILE A 317 21.89 -6.65 -11.52
CA ILE A 317 21.61 -6.41 -12.94
C ILE A 317 20.22 -5.79 -13.13
N ALA A 318 19.20 -6.29 -12.46
CA ALA A 318 17.84 -5.74 -12.50
C ALA A 318 17.81 -4.27 -12.01
N GLY A 319 18.55 -3.97 -10.95
CA GLY A 319 18.71 -2.61 -10.42
C GLY A 319 19.37 -1.68 -11.45
N LEU A 320 20.47 -2.09 -12.06
CA LEU A 320 21.17 -1.31 -13.09
C LEU A 320 20.31 -1.09 -14.33
N LEU A 321 19.58 -2.10 -14.80
CA LEU A 321 18.64 -1.98 -15.91
C LEU A 321 17.49 -1.03 -15.57
N THR A 322 16.96 -1.08 -14.35
CA THR A 322 15.92 -0.16 -13.88
C THR A 322 16.43 1.29 -13.87
N LEU A 323 17.63 1.54 -13.35
CA LEU A 323 18.25 2.87 -13.37
C LEU A 323 18.50 3.35 -14.80
N PHE A 324 19.08 2.50 -15.68
CA PHE A 324 19.29 2.82 -17.09
C PHE A 324 17.98 3.21 -17.78
N PHE A 325 16.90 2.44 -17.53
CA PHE A 325 15.59 2.74 -18.11
C PHE A 325 15.05 4.10 -17.65
N TRP A 326 15.22 4.44 -16.39
CA TRP A 326 14.78 5.75 -15.85
C TRP A 326 15.65 6.89 -16.40
N PHE A 327 16.97 6.73 -16.48
CA PHE A 327 17.85 7.72 -17.11
C PHE A 327 17.48 7.96 -18.58
N TRP A 328 17.12 6.91 -19.30
CA TRP A 328 16.67 7.01 -20.68
C TRP A 328 15.27 7.66 -20.80
N SER A 329 14.30 7.29 -19.97
CA SER A 329 12.90 7.73 -20.10
C SER A 329 12.66 9.13 -19.52
N LEU A 330 13.35 9.53 -18.45
CA LEU A 330 13.13 10.77 -17.72
C LEU A 330 13.25 12.04 -18.57
N PRO A 331 14.28 12.21 -19.44
CA PRO A 331 14.36 13.37 -20.33
C PRO A 331 13.14 13.51 -21.26
N HIS A 332 12.60 12.38 -21.74
CA HIS A 332 11.41 12.36 -22.60
C HIS A 332 10.15 12.78 -21.83
N ILE A 333 9.99 12.29 -20.61
CA ILE A 333 8.88 12.66 -19.71
C ILE A 333 8.95 14.15 -19.39
N ILE A 334 10.12 14.66 -19.00
CA ILE A 334 10.32 16.08 -18.66
C ILE A 334 10.06 16.98 -19.87
N SER A 335 10.55 16.64 -21.05
CA SER A 335 10.31 17.42 -22.26
C SER A 335 8.84 17.46 -22.64
N GLY A 336 8.14 16.31 -22.53
CA GLY A 336 6.70 16.25 -22.75
C GLY A 336 5.90 17.06 -21.73
N LEU A 337 6.26 17.00 -20.44
CA LEU A 337 5.64 17.82 -19.40
C LEU A 337 5.82 19.33 -19.66
N LYS A 338 7.00 19.78 -20.09
CA LYS A 338 7.24 21.18 -20.46
C LYS A 338 6.36 21.64 -21.61
N LEU A 339 6.21 20.79 -22.63
CA LEU A 339 5.34 21.08 -23.77
C LEU A 339 3.86 21.14 -23.36
N GLN A 340 3.39 20.16 -22.62
CA GLN A 340 1.99 20.11 -22.15
C GLN A 340 1.67 21.21 -21.13
N GLN A 341 2.67 21.71 -20.40
CA GLN A 341 2.48 22.83 -19.45
C GLN A 341 2.09 24.14 -20.16
N GLN A 342 2.45 24.33 -21.43
CA GLN A 342 2.02 25.49 -22.20
C GLN A 342 0.51 25.41 -22.53
N ILE A 343 -0.02 24.18 -22.72
CA ILE A 343 -1.41 23.95 -23.12
C ILE A 343 -2.32 23.81 -21.89
N ASN A 344 -1.86 23.10 -20.85
CA ASN A 344 -2.64 22.70 -19.68
C ASN A 344 -2.02 23.25 -18.38
N ARG A 345 -1.64 24.53 -18.39
CA ARG A 345 -0.87 25.18 -17.32
C ARG A 345 -1.45 24.97 -15.93
N GLU A 346 -2.78 25.21 -15.78
CA GLU A 346 -3.44 25.14 -14.47
C GLU A 346 -3.42 23.72 -13.88
N ALA A 347 -3.80 22.72 -14.68
CA ALA A 347 -3.84 21.34 -14.23
C ALA A 347 -2.45 20.80 -13.88
N ILE A 348 -1.43 21.09 -14.70
CA ILE A 348 -0.06 20.66 -14.45
C ILE A 348 0.52 21.37 -13.23
N SER A 349 0.26 22.69 -13.07
CA SER A 349 0.72 23.44 -11.89
C SER A 349 0.06 22.92 -10.61
N ALA A 350 -1.24 22.62 -10.63
CA ALA A 350 -1.95 22.04 -9.51
C ALA A 350 -1.39 20.65 -9.12
N LEU A 351 -1.20 19.74 -10.09
CA LEU A 351 -0.66 18.41 -9.84
C LEU A 351 0.81 18.43 -9.40
N LYS A 352 1.63 19.32 -9.97
CA LYS A 352 3.03 19.50 -9.51
C LYS A 352 3.09 20.07 -8.09
N GLY A 353 2.25 21.06 -7.78
CA GLY A 353 2.12 21.60 -6.44
C GLY A 353 1.66 20.55 -5.42
N TYR A 354 0.66 19.76 -5.79
CA TYR A 354 0.20 18.64 -4.98
C TYR A 354 1.29 17.58 -4.75
N LEU A 355 1.98 17.15 -5.82
CA LEU A 355 3.06 16.16 -5.73
C LEU A 355 4.19 16.68 -4.85
N PHE A 356 4.59 17.94 -5.02
CA PHE A 356 5.60 18.58 -4.19
C PHE A 356 5.15 18.62 -2.71
N GLY A 357 3.91 19.05 -2.44
CA GLY A 357 3.35 19.07 -1.09
C GLY A 357 3.33 17.70 -0.44
N ALA A 358 2.89 16.67 -1.18
CA ALA A 358 2.84 15.30 -0.69
C ALA A 358 4.23 14.74 -0.37
N ILE A 359 5.23 14.98 -1.23
CA ILE A 359 6.62 14.56 -1.00
C ILE A 359 7.21 15.32 0.19
N ALA A 360 6.99 16.62 0.27
CA ALA A 360 7.48 17.44 1.38
C ALA A 360 6.89 16.96 2.73
N LEU A 361 5.60 16.61 2.77
CA LEU A 361 4.96 16.04 3.95
C LEU A 361 5.55 14.67 4.33
N VAL A 362 5.76 13.76 3.36
CA VAL A 362 6.38 12.47 3.62
C VAL A 362 7.76 12.66 4.29
N PHE A 363 8.59 13.53 3.76
CA PHE A 363 9.92 13.78 4.34
C PHE A 363 9.85 14.58 5.65
N PHE A 364 8.90 15.49 5.81
CA PHE A 364 8.68 16.20 7.07
C PHE A 364 8.31 15.20 8.19
N PHE A 365 7.37 14.30 7.95
CA PHE A 365 7.02 13.27 8.93
C PHE A 365 8.20 12.34 9.21
N THR A 366 8.95 11.96 8.18
CA THR A 366 10.10 11.05 8.32
C THR A 366 11.24 11.68 9.12
N TYR A 367 11.67 12.91 8.79
CA TYR A 367 12.88 13.49 9.40
C TYR A 367 12.61 14.41 10.59
N VAL A 368 11.44 15.06 10.65
CA VAL A 368 11.12 16.02 11.71
C VAL A 368 10.26 15.39 12.80
N VAL A 369 9.22 14.63 12.42
CA VAL A 369 8.33 13.97 13.37
C VAL A 369 8.92 12.64 13.84
N GLY A 370 9.83 12.02 13.08
CA GLY A 370 10.41 10.72 13.38
C GLY A 370 9.53 9.53 12.94
N MET A 371 8.40 9.80 12.27
CA MET A 371 7.50 8.81 11.70
C MET A 371 7.93 8.49 10.25
N ASP A 372 8.68 7.41 10.06
CA ASP A 372 9.26 7.09 8.75
C ASP A 372 8.23 6.50 7.78
N LEU A 373 7.60 7.37 7.00
CA LEU A 373 6.61 7.01 5.99
C LEU A 373 7.23 6.36 4.73
N THR A 374 8.55 6.28 4.64
CA THR A 374 9.23 5.61 3.53
C THR A 374 9.45 4.12 3.78
N LEU A 375 9.21 3.60 4.99
CA LEU A 375 9.42 2.19 5.34
C LEU A 375 8.54 1.23 4.53
N SER A 376 7.37 1.68 4.06
CA SER A 376 6.46 0.81 3.32
C SER A 376 5.88 1.47 2.08
N GLY A 377 5.83 0.72 0.97
CA GLY A 377 5.20 1.14 -0.29
C GLY A 377 3.71 1.46 -0.16
N ARG A 378 3.04 0.92 0.86
CA ARG A 378 1.62 1.15 1.11
C ARG A 378 1.28 2.60 1.46
N PHE A 379 2.17 3.36 2.06
CA PHE A 379 1.93 4.78 2.38
C PHE A 379 2.04 5.70 1.16
N GLN A 380 2.55 5.19 0.03
CA GLN A 380 2.75 5.98 -1.18
C GLN A 380 1.46 6.22 -1.98
N PHE A 381 0.32 5.69 -1.54
CA PHE A 381 -1.00 5.95 -2.15
C PHE A 381 -1.31 7.46 -2.23
N ILE A 382 -0.73 8.26 -1.32
CA ILE A 382 -0.94 9.71 -1.22
C ILE A 382 -0.63 10.39 -2.55
N TYR A 383 0.51 10.08 -3.17
CA TYR A 383 0.94 10.75 -4.40
C TYR A 383 0.93 9.84 -5.64
N PHE A 384 0.67 8.54 -5.47
CA PHE A 384 0.70 7.56 -6.56
C PHE A 384 -0.16 7.97 -7.78
N PRO A 385 -1.46 8.37 -7.65
CA PRO A 385 -2.25 8.77 -8.81
C PRO A 385 -1.68 10.00 -9.54
N ALA A 386 -1.13 10.97 -8.80
CA ALA A 386 -0.53 12.17 -9.40
C ALA A 386 0.74 11.84 -10.19
N VAL A 387 1.57 10.89 -9.71
CA VAL A 387 2.76 10.41 -10.44
C VAL A 387 2.34 9.74 -11.74
N ILE A 388 1.38 8.80 -11.71
CA ILE A 388 0.87 8.12 -12.91
C ILE A 388 0.38 9.14 -13.95
N ILE A 389 -0.40 10.12 -13.51
CA ILE A 389 -0.91 11.17 -14.41
C ILE A 389 0.21 12.03 -14.99
N LEU A 390 1.15 12.49 -14.17
CA LEU A 390 2.23 13.34 -14.66
C LEU A 390 3.16 12.59 -15.63
N ILE A 391 3.44 11.31 -15.40
CA ILE A 391 4.17 10.48 -16.36
C ILE A 391 3.36 10.33 -17.66
N ALA A 392 2.07 10.03 -17.58
CA ALA A 392 1.20 9.90 -18.75
C ALA A 392 1.14 11.20 -19.58
N VAL A 393 1.09 12.36 -18.91
CA VAL A 393 1.16 13.68 -19.56
C VAL A 393 2.52 13.88 -20.26
N GLY A 394 3.61 13.49 -19.59
CA GLY A 394 4.96 13.60 -20.15
C GLY A 394 5.20 12.68 -21.35
N LEU A 395 4.57 11.51 -21.35
CA LEU A 395 4.64 10.53 -22.45
C LEU A 395 3.71 10.87 -23.62
N ASN A 396 2.76 11.82 -23.45
CA ASN A 396 1.82 12.16 -24.51
C ASN A 396 2.54 12.67 -25.76
N TYR A 397 2.19 12.08 -26.90
CA TYR A 397 2.77 12.39 -28.21
C TYR A 397 1.85 13.25 -29.10
N GLU A 398 0.59 13.43 -28.73
CA GLU A 398 -0.34 14.24 -29.51
C GLU A 398 -0.11 15.73 -29.22
N VAL A 399 0.44 16.43 -30.21
CA VAL A 399 0.41 17.90 -30.25
C VAL A 399 -0.93 18.28 -30.89
N ARG A 400 -1.80 18.94 -30.14
CA ARG A 400 -3.08 19.43 -30.66
C ARG A 400 -2.77 20.47 -31.73
N ASP A 401 -3.04 20.12 -32.98
CA ASP A 401 -2.84 21.02 -34.13
C ASP A 401 -3.83 22.20 -34.02
N SER A 402 -3.40 23.23 -33.29
CA SER A 402 -4.13 24.52 -33.29
C SER A 402 -3.78 25.23 -34.60
N SER A 403 -4.47 24.86 -35.65
CA SER A 403 -4.27 25.34 -37.02
C SER A 403 -4.43 26.86 -37.21
N LYS A 404 -4.54 27.66 -36.16
CA LYS A 404 -4.70 29.12 -36.22
C LYS A 404 -3.48 29.93 -35.76
N ASN A 405 -2.37 29.30 -35.28
CA ASN A 405 -1.19 30.07 -34.88
C ASN A 405 0.12 29.31 -35.20
N LYS A 406 0.29 28.88 -36.45
CA LYS A 406 1.49 28.15 -36.90
C LYS A 406 2.78 28.99 -36.92
N SER A 407 2.72 30.33 -36.90
CA SER A 407 3.91 31.16 -37.12
C SER A 407 4.78 31.40 -35.87
N SER A 408 4.20 31.49 -34.67
CA SER A 408 4.96 31.78 -33.46
C SER A 408 5.44 30.53 -32.70
N LEU A 409 4.70 29.43 -32.79
CA LEU A 409 5.07 28.14 -32.16
C LEU A 409 6.17 27.40 -32.94
N GLN A 410 6.18 27.50 -34.28
CA GLN A 410 7.23 26.90 -35.11
C GLN A 410 8.60 27.55 -34.90
N GLN A 411 8.68 28.86 -34.69
CA GLN A 411 9.97 29.53 -34.42
C GLN A 411 10.57 29.15 -33.05
N ASN A 412 9.75 28.90 -32.04
CA ASN A 412 10.24 28.43 -30.73
C ASN A 412 10.57 26.94 -30.71
N VAL A 413 9.91 26.12 -31.54
CA VAL A 413 10.18 24.68 -31.68
C VAL A 413 11.46 24.42 -32.48
N GLN A 414 11.82 25.26 -33.44
CA GLN A 414 13.09 25.14 -34.19
C GLN A 414 14.34 25.41 -33.33
N ARG A 415 14.23 26.10 -32.20
CA ARG A 415 15.35 26.29 -31.26
C ARG A 415 15.74 25.05 -30.47
N TYR A 416 14.88 24.03 -30.41
CA TYR A 416 15.21 22.74 -29.81
C TYR A 416 15.40 21.69 -30.91
N PHE A 417 16.61 21.64 -31.47
CA PHE A 417 17.03 20.68 -32.52
C PHE A 417 16.76 19.21 -32.16
N TRP A 418 16.48 18.91 -30.91
CA TRP A 418 16.09 17.60 -30.35
C TRP A 418 14.61 17.25 -30.59
N LEU A 419 13.75 18.20 -30.95
CA LEU A 419 12.30 17.97 -31.04
C LEU A 419 11.84 17.42 -32.40
N ASN A 420 12.58 17.65 -33.48
CA ASN A 420 12.19 17.17 -34.81
C ASN A 420 12.44 15.65 -35.07
N SER A 421 13.31 15.00 -34.29
CA SER A 421 13.43 13.54 -34.28
C SER A 421 12.41 12.85 -33.36
N ILE A 422 11.70 13.62 -32.53
CA ILE A 422 10.88 13.18 -31.41
C ILE A 422 9.52 12.63 -31.84
N ASP A 423 8.90 13.15 -32.90
CA ASP A 423 7.50 12.80 -33.24
C ASP A 423 7.35 11.35 -33.73
N ARG A 424 8.31 10.84 -34.48
CA ARG A 424 8.32 9.44 -34.91
C ARG A 424 8.73 8.49 -33.79
N ASN A 425 9.55 8.96 -32.85
CA ASN A 425 10.05 8.17 -31.72
C ASN A 425 9.13 8.14 -30.49
N ARG A 426 8.26 9.13 -30.29
CA ARG A 426 7.39 9.21 -29.08
C ARG A 426 6.43 8.03 -28.95
N LYS A 427 5.80 7.59 -30.04
CA LYS A 427 4.95 6.37 -30.00
C LYS A 427 5.75 5.14 -29.59
N ARG A 428 7.00 5.00 -30.08
CA ARG A 428 7.90 3.91 -29.68
C ARG A 428 8.25 3.97 -28.20
N ILE A 429 8.52 5.17 -27.68
CA ILE A 429 8.82 5.38 -26.25
C ILE A 429 7.64 4.95 -25.38
N VAL A 430 6.39 5.34 -25.74
CA VAL A 430 5.19 4.90 -25.03
C VAL A 430 5.06 3.38 -25.06
N VAL A 431 5.23 2.75 -26.21
CA VAL A 431 5.15 1.29 -26.34
C VAL A 431 6.21 0.61 -25.46
N ILE A 432 7.48 1.04 -25.53
CA ILE A 432 8.56 0.48 -24.70
C ILE A 432 8.24 0.68 -23.22
N PHE A 433 7.80 1.88 -22.82
CA PHE A 433 7.46 2.19 -21.43
C PHE A 433 6.34 1.27 -20.92
N LEU A 434 5.26 1.11 -21.69
CA LEU A 434 4.15 0.24 -21.33
C LEU A 434 4.55 -1.26 -21.36
N SER A 435 5.41 -1.68 -22.28
CA SER A 435 5.88 -3.08 -22.32
C SER A 435 6.74 -3.44 -21.11
N VAL A 436 7.64 -2.55 -20.71
CA VAL A 436 8.46 -2.73 -19.50
C VAL A 436 7.60 -2.64 -18.24
N GLY A 437 6.61 -1.73 -18.22
CA GLY A 437 5.63 -1.66 -17.15
C GLY A 437 4.77 -2.92 -17.02
N LEU A 438 4.34 -3.52 -18.14
CA LEU A 438 3.59 -4.79 -18.14
C LEU A 438 4.45 -5.94 -17.59
N LEU A 439 5.71 -6.02 -18.00
CA LEU A 439 6.66 -6.98 -17.40
C LEU A 439 6.76 -6.78 -15.89
N GLY A 440 6.88 -5.53 -15.45
CA GLY A 440 6.91 -5.18 -14.03
C GLY A 440 5.63 -5.57 -13.29
N GLY A 441 4.47 -5.42 -13.92
CA GLY A 441 3.19 -5.86 -13.38
C GLY A 441 3.12 -7.39 -13.19
N ILE A 442 3.67 -8.16 -14.13
CA ILE A 442 3.81 -9.62 -14.03
C ILE A 442 4.76 -9.98 -12.88
N VAL A 443 5.92 -9.30 -12.78
CA VAL A 443 6.89 -9.50 -11.70
C VAL A 443 6.25 -9.23 -10.33
N ALA A 444 5.42 -8.19 -10.20
CA ALA A 444 4.71 -7.88 -8.97
C ALA A 444 3.66 -8.96 -8.62
N ASN A 445 2.89 -9.43 -9.61
CA ASN A 445 1.89 -10.49 -9.40
C ASN A 445 2.52 -11.82 -8.96
N LEU A 446 3.69 -12.15 -9.51
CA LEU A 446 4.45 -13.36 -9.19
C LEU A 446 5.31 -13.21 -7.92
N ASN A 447 5.29 -12.05 -7.23
CA ASN A 447 6.14 -11.74 -6.08
C ASN A 447 7.66 -11.87 -6.33
N LEU A 448 8.11 -11.67 -7.56
CA LEU A 448 9.53 -11.79 -7.95
C LEU A 448 10.32 -10.49 -7.81
N GLY A 449 9.70 -9.40 -7.35
CA GLY A 449 10.32 -8.10 -7.11
C GLY A 449 10.62 -7.85 -5.63
N TYR A 450 11.22 -6.68 -5.34
CA TYR A 450 11.44 -6.22 -3.95
C TYR A 450 10.16 -5.72 -3.25
N LEU A 451 9.03 -5.58 -3.98
CA LEU A 451 7.72 -5.28 -3.40
C LEU A 451 7.18 -6.53 -2.72
N GLN A 452 7.52 -6.72 -1.46
CA GLN A 452 7.09 -7.89 -0.70
C GLN A 452 6.70 -7.48 0.72
N ASN A 453 5.70 -8.17 1.25
CA ASN A 453 5.36 -8.16 2.67
C ASN A 453 6.07 -9.32 3.39
N HIS A 454 5.67 -9.61 4.63
CA HIS A 454 6.09 -10.86 5.28
C HIS A 454 5.72 -12.05 4.39
N ARG A 455 6.65 -12.98 4.23
CA ARG A 455 6.51 -14.18 3.40
C ARG A 455 6.42 -15.43 4.31
N PRO A 456 5.23 -15.71 4.88
CA PRO A 456 5.03 -16.87 5.72
C PRO A 456 5.26 -18.19 4.98
N ASP A 457 5.03 -18.23 3.67
CA ASP A 457 5.31 -19.37 2.80
C ASP A 457 6.78 -19.81 2.88
N LEU A 458 7.73 -18.89 2.82
CA LEU A 458 9.17 -19.20 2.94
C LEU A 458 9.54 -19.73 4.32
N MET A 459 8.87 -19.21 5.37
CA MET A 459 9.10 -19.73 6.71
C MET A 459 8.49 -21.12 6.90
N VAL A 460 7.32 -21.37 6.34
CA VAL A 460 6.69 -22.70 6.34
C VAL A 460 7.58 -23.72 5.63
N ASP A 461 8.11 -23.39 4.46
CA ASP A 461 9.06 -24.25 3.73
C ASP A 461 10.31 -24.55 4.56
N THR A 462 10.81 -23.56 5.32
CA THR A 462 11.96 -23.73 6.21
C THR A 462 11.63 -24.67 7.37
N ILE A 463 10.45 -24.52 7.99
CA ILE A 463 9.97 -25.39 9.05
C ILE A 463 9.86 -26.84 8.55
N VAL A 464 9.23 -27.04 7.40
CA VAL A 464 9.02 -28.38 6.83
C VAL A 464 10.36 -29.10 6.55
N ARG A 465 11.36 -28.36 6.05
CA ARG A 465 12.69 -28.95 5.76
C ARG A 465 13.48 -29.32 7.03
N GLY A 466 13.30 -28.56 8.12
CA GLY A 466 14.05 -28.75 9.35
C GLY A 466 13.35 -29.64 10.39
N THR A 467 12.06 -29.97 10.20
CA THR A 467 11.25 -30.70 11.18
C THR A 467 11.21 -32.18 10.86
N ASN A 468 11.63 -33.00 11.81
CA ASN A 468 11.65 -34.48 11.73
C ASN A 468 10.85 -35.15 12.86
N ALA A 469 10.40 -34.38 13.85
CA ALA A 469 9.69 -34.83 15.05
C ALA A 469 8.42 -33.95 15.25
N PRO A 470 7.53 -34.24 16.21
CA PRO A 470 6.42 -33.39 16.55
C PRO A 470 6.81 -31.91 16.70
N LEU A 471 6.04 -31.03 16.06
CA LEU A 471 6.39 -29.62 15.89
C LEU A 471 5.82 -28.75 17.01
N VAL A 472 6.71 -27.99 17.66
CA VAL A 472 6.34 -26.93 18.61
C VAL A 472 6.89 -25.60 18.12
N ILE A 473 6.06 -24.57 18.02
CA ILE A 473 6.44 -23.23 17.59
C ILE A 473 6.16 -22.23 18.72
N ALA A 474 7.18 -21.48 19.15
CA ALA A 474 7.00 -20.42 20.14
C ALA A 474 7.35 -19.05 19.57
N THR A 475 6.57 -18.04 19.96
CA THR A 475 6.84 -16.63 19.69
C THR A 475 6.65 -15.78 20.93
N THR A 476 7.22 -14.57 20.96
CA THR A 476 6.90 -13.59 22.00
C THR A 476 5.65 -12.79 21.64
N TYR A 477 4.86 -12.43 22.65
CA TYR A 477 3.62 -11.69 22.54
C TYR A 477 3.67 -10.40 23.38
N ARG A 478 3.50 -9.26 22.74
CA ARG A 478 3.34 -7.95 23.35
C ARG A 478 1.98 -7.33 23.04
N HIS A 479 1.49 -7.57 21.82
CA HIS A 479 0.20 -7.12 21.33
C HIS A 479 -0.34 -8.08 20.26
N HIS A 480 -1.58 -7.97 19.88
CA HIS A 480 -2.27 -8.85 18.95
C HIS A 480 -1.60 -8.99 17.56
N GLY A 481 -0.75 -8.06 17.17
CA GLY A 481 0.01 -8.15 15.91
C GLY A 481 0.95 -9.37 15.83
N GLN A 482 1.44 -9.90 16.98
CA GLN A 482 2.22 -11.13 16.97
C GLN A 482 1.33 -12.36 16.74
N THR A 483 0.13 -12.40 17.30
CA THR A 483 -0.86 -13.44 16.94
C THR A 483 -1.19 -13.38 15.45
N GLY A 484 -1.47 -12.16 14.93
CA GLY A 484 -1.67 -11.93 13.50
C GLY A 484 -0.49 -12.33 12.61
N ARG A 485 0.73 -12.43 13.17
CA ARG A 485 1.93 -12.90 12.47
C ARG A 485 2.10 -14.42 12.53
N MET A 486 1.53 -15.09 13.53
CA MET A 486 1.58 -16.55 13.68
C MET A 486 0.46 -17.26 12.90
N ILE A 487 -0.72 -16.65 12.79
CA ILE A 487 -1.85 -17.20 12.02
C ILE A 487 -1.46 -17.58 10.57
N PRO A 488 -0.72 -16.75 9.81
CA PRO A 488 -0.25 -17.11 8.47
C PRO A 488 0.64 -18.37 8.42
N LEU A 489 1.46 -18.59 9.44
CA LEU A 489 2.27 -19.81 9.54
C LEU A 489 1.37 -21.03 9.80
N ALA A 490 0.44 -20.92 10.74
CA ALA A 490 -0.55 -21.96 10.99
C ALA A 490 -1.40 -22.25 9.74
N TRP A 491 -1.78 -21.21 9.00
CA TRP A 491 -2.50 -21.35 7.73
C TRP A 491 -1.71 -22.13 6.68
N GLY A 492 -0.42 -21.84 6.54
CA GLY A 492 0.47 -22.54 5.61
C GLY A 492 0.74 -24.00 6.03
N LEU A 493 0.78 -24.29 7.34
CA LEU A 493 0.99 -25.63 7.88
C LEU A 493 -0.27 -26.51 7.87
N LYS A 494 -1.46 -25.89 7.78
CA LYS A 494 -2.76 -26.58 7.95
C LYS A 494 -2.94 -27.83 7.08
N ASN A 495 -2.49 -27.79 5.83
CA ASN A 495 -2.75 -28.82 4.83
C ASN A 495 -1.50 -29.65 4.50
N LEU A 496 -0.46 -29.60 5.35
CA LEU A 496 0.78 -30.33 5.11
C LEU A 496 0.78 -31.66 5.87
N PRO A 497 0.71 -32.81 5.18
CA PRO A 497 0.69 -34.14 5.83
C PRO A 497 1.97 -34.46 6.61
N SER A 498 3.07 -33.80 6.27
CA SER A 498 4.39 -33.99 6.90
C SER A 498 4.50 -33.39 8.31
N VAL A 499 3.53 -32.58 8.72
CA VAL A 499 3.56 -31.89 10.03
C VAL A 499 2.40 -32.40 10.89
N ASN A 500 2.68 -33.34 11.78
CA ASN A 500 1.67 -33.87 12.69
C ASN A 500 1.37 -32.89 13.82
N SER A 501 0.11 -32.42 13.88
CA SER A 501 -0.49 -31.67 15.00
C SER A 501 0.44 -30.59 15.61
N PRO A 502 0.82 -29.54 14.84
CA PRO A 502 1.73 -28.51 15.37
C PRO A 502 1.10 -27.79 16.56
N GLN A 503 1.92 -27.55 17.58
CA GLN A 503 1.53 -26.80 18.77
C GLN A 503 2.20 -25.41 18.74
N PHE A 504 1.49 -24.41 19.25
CA PHE A 504 1.95 -23.03 19.28
C PHE A 504 1.96 -22.51 20.72
N PHE A 505 2.95 -21.67 21.04
CA PHE A 505 3.07 -21.00 22.32
C PHE A 505 3.33 -19.50 22.13
N LEU A 506 2.48 -18.65 22.69
CA LEU A 506 2.61 -17.20 22.66
C LEU A 506 3.04 -16.72 24.06
N ALA A 507 4.33 -16.42 24.22
CA ALA A 507 4.92 -15.99 25.50
C ALA A 507 4.67 -14.50 25.74
N THR A 508 3.90 -14.13 26.77
CA THR A 508 3.56 -12.74 27.07
C THR A 508 4.73 -11.96 27.66
N GLU A 509 4.85 -10.70 27.26
CA GLU A 509 5.71 -9.72 27.92
C GLU A 509 5.07 -9.25 29.23
N ASN A 510 5.87 -9.17 30.31
CA ASN A 510 5.45 -8.44 31.48
C ASN A 510 5.63 -6.94 31.21
N LEU A 511 4.53 -6.20 31.13
CA LEU A 511 4.53 -4.78 30.76
C LEU A 511 5.22 -3.89 31.79
N GLU A 512 5.18 -4.25 33.09
CA GLU A 512 5.82 -3.46 34.15
C GLU A 512 7.35 -3.49 34.07
N ASN A 513 7.91 -4.64 33.73
CA ASN A 513 9.36 -4.86 33.71
C ASN A 513 9.92 -5.05 32.29
N SER A 514 9.08 -4.94 31.25
CA SER A 514 9.43 -5.14 29.84
C SER A 514 10.25 -6.42 29.59
N ASN A 515 9.90 -7.52 30.25
CA ASN A 515 10.60 -8.79 30.15
C ASN A 515 9.64 -9.97 29.96
N TYR A 516 10.19 -11.12 29.57
CA TYR A 516 9.50 -12.38 29.32
C TYR A 516 9.81 -13.48 30.33
N LYS A 517 10.40 -13.15 31.49
CA LYS A 517 11.00 -14.13 32.41
C LYS A 517 10.00 -15.19 32.86
N ASN A 518 8.85 -14.76 33.37
CA ASN A 518 7.79 -15.65 33.80
C ASN A 518 7.26 -16.55 32.69
N SER A 519 6.99 -15.97 31.50
CA SER A 519 6.46 -16.73 30.37
C SER A 519 7.47 -17.71 29.77
N VAL A 520 8.78 -17.40 29.86
CA VAL A 520 9.86 -18.31 29.47
C VAL A 520 9.95 -19.47 30.43
N GLU A 521 9.80 -19.24 31.76
CA GLU A 521 9.79 -20.31 32.75
C GLU A 521 8.56 -21.23 32.58
N ILE A 522 7.37 -20.66 32.33
CA ILE A 522 6.17 -21.43 31.99
C ILE A 522 6.40 -22.27 30.74
N LEU A 523 6.99 -21.69 29.68
CA LEU A 523 7.32 -22.41 28.45
C LEU A 523 8.26 -23.58 28.74
N LYS A 524 9.34 -23.36 29.53
CA LYS A 524 10.29 -24.39 29.91
C LYS A 524 9.63 -25.54 30.68
N GLN A 525 8.78 -25.21 31.66
CA GLN A 525 8.04 -26.19 32.43
C GLN A 525 7.13 -27.02 31.54
N LYS A 526 6.34 -26.35 30.69
CA LYS A 526 5.40 -27.05 29.79
C LYS A 526 6.06 -27.85 28.69
N LEU A 527 7.28 -27.49 28.26
CA LEU A 527 8.07 -28.31 27.33
C LEU A 527 8.50 -29.66 27.95
N THR A 528 8.59 -29.78 29.27
CA THR A 528 8.87 -31.08 29.92
C THR A 528 7.65 -32.01 29.95
N GLU A 529 6.44 -31.47 29.73
CA GLU A 529 5.19 -32.24 29.72
C GLU A 529 4.89 -32.85 28.34
N ILE A 530 5.61 -32.43 27.29
CA ILE A 530 5.41 -32.92 25.92
C ILE A 530 6.25 -34.16 25.67
N GLU A 531 5.64 -35.15 24.98
CA GLU A 531 6.34 -36.36 24.57
C GLU A 531 7.55 -36.08 23.66
N ARG A 532 8.62 -36.84 23.88
CA ARG A 532 9.89 -36.77 23.14
C ARG A 532 9.99 -37.91 22.11
N PRO A 533 10.68 -37.69 20.96
CA PRO A 533 11.39 -36.48 20.55
C PRO A 533 10.46 -35.40 20.04
N LEU A 534 10.88 -34.09 20.08
CA LEU A 534 10.15 -32.98 19.47
C LEU A 534 11.12 -31.94 18.88
N ASP A 535 10.64 -31.19 17.88
CA ASP A 535 11.34 -30.09 17.24
C ASP A 535 10.74 -28.77 17.69
N PHE A 536 11.53 -27.97 18.41
CA PHE A 536 11.12 -26.69 18.96
C PHE A 536 11.64 -25.52 18.09
N TRP A 537 10.74 -24.77 17.48
CA TRP A 537 11.03 -23.58 16.68
C TRP A 537 10.75 -22.31 17.48
N ALA A 538 11.80 -21.54 17.78
CA ALA A 538 11.70 -20.20 18.35
C ALA A 538 11.61 -19.18 17.21
N ILE A 539 10.40 -18.69 16.89
CA ILE A 539 10.14 -17.77 15.76
C ILE A 539 9.86 -16.37 16.28
N ASN A 540 10.65 -15.37 15.86
CA ASN A 540 10.61 -14.01 16.40
C ASN A 540 10.61 -13.98 17.92
N PHE A 541 11.33 -14.90 18.53
CA PHE A 541 11.42 -15.07 19.98
C PHE A 541 12.52 -14.15 20.53
N ARG A 542 12.15 -13.09 21.25
CA ARG A 542 13.08 -12.03 21.67
C ARG A 542 14.06 -12.43 22.76
N PRO A 543 13.62 -13.09 23.87
CA PRO A 543 14.54 -13.44 24.94
C PRO A 543 15.49 -14.55 24.50
N LYS A 544 16.69 -14.55 25.10
CA LYS A 544 17.56 -15.72 25.02
C LYS A 544 16.90 -16.84 25.80
N ILE A 545 16.72 -17.97 25.16
CA ILE A 545 16.20 -19.17 25.80
C ILE A 545 17.31 -20.21 25.86
N ASP A 546 17.56 -20.68 27.05
CA ASP A 546 18.46 -21.81 27.31
C ASP A 546 17.59 -23.04 27.60
N LEU A 547 17.71 -24.05 26.75
CA LEU A 547 16.96 -25.29 26.80
C LEU A 547 17.89 -26.52 27.00
N GLU A 548 19.17 -26.33 27.26
CA GLU A 548 20.12 -27.44 27.49
C GLU A 548 19.68 -28.29 28.68
N THR A 549 19.17 -27.65 29.76
CA THR A 549 18.62 -28.34 30.93
C THR A 549 17.42 -29.23 30.64
N GLN A 550 16.85 -29.11 29.45
CA GLN A 550 15.67 -29.85 28.97
C GLN A 550 16.01 -30.83 27.85
N ASN A 551 17.29 -31.12 27.67
CA ASN A 551 17.77 -32.01 26.61
C ASN A 551 17.42 -31.52 25.19
N CYS A 552 17.39 -30.19 24.98
CA CYS A 552 17.13 -29.57 23.66
C CYS A 552 18.43 -28.98 23.12
N LEU A 553 18.92 -29.49 22.01
CA LEU A 553 20.15 -29.05 21.36
C LEU A 553 19.81 -28.07 20.21
N LEU A 554 20.49 -26.92 20.20
CA LEU A 554 20.35 -25.93 19.13
C LEU A 554 20.96 -26.45 17.82
N ASP A 555 20.18 -26.47 16.75
CA ASP A 555 20.67 -26.78 15.41
C ASP A 555 21.32 -25.54 14.78
N SER A 556 22.63 -25.59 14.58
CA SER A 556 23.40 -24.49 13.98
C SER A 556 23.07 -24.22 12.51
N GLN A 557 22.48 -25.17 11.78
CA GLN A 557 22.06 -25.02 10.38
C GLN A 557 20.76 -24.25 10.29
N TYR A 558 19.93 -24.28 11.32
CA TYR A 558 18.61 -23.63 11.35
C TYR A 558 18.59 -22.43 12.31
N ILE A 559 19.53 -21.51 12.11
CA ILE A 559 19.55 -20.18 12.73
C ILE A 559 19.55 -19.13 11.62
N GLY A 560 18.52 -18.29 11.55
CA GLY A 560 18.49 -17.30 10.47
C GLY A 560 17.19 -16.51 10.37
N MET A 561 16.92 -16.09 9.14
CA MET A 561 15.72 -15.34 8.77
C MET A 561 15.17 -15.87 7.44
N ALA A 562 13.87 -16.21 7.41
CA ALA A 562 13.13 -16.58 6.22
C ALA A 562 11.86 -15.75 6.12
N GLY A 563 11.61 -15.10 4.97
CA GLY A 563 10.40 -14.30 4.75
C GLY A 563 10.15 -13.21 5.79
N GLN A 564 11.19 -12.63 6.38
CA GLN A 564 11.17 -11.68 7.50
C GLN A 564 10.75 -12.29 8.85
N TYR A 565 10.84 -13.62 9.01
CA TYR A 565 10.73 -14.31 10.28
C TYR A 565 12.12 -14.73 10.75
N GLN A 566 12.55 -14.27 11.93
CA GLN A 566 13.77 -14.76 12.58
C GLN A 566 13.45 -16.10 13.23
N TYR A 567 14.35 -17.08 13.12
CA TYR A 567 14.10 -18.41 13.65
C TYR A 567 15.35 -19.07 14.24
N LYS A 568 15.10 -19.97 15.16
CA LYS A 568 16.07 -20.96 15.70
C LYS A 568 15.33 -22.27 15.90
N LEU A 569 15.97 -23.37 15.51
CA LEU A 569 15.49 -24.73 15.76
C LEU A 569 16.27 -25.38 16.88
N TYR A 570 15.57 -26.06 17.75
CA TYR A 570 16.13 -26.92 18.80
C TYR A 570 15.53 -28.32 18.64
N HIS A 571 16.40 -29.36 18.66
CA HIS A 571 15.99 -30.75 18.72
C HIS A 571 15.97 -31.20 20.17
N CYS A 572 14.83 -31.63 20.67
CA CYS A 572 14.62 -32.06 22.04
C CYS A 572 14.47 -33.59 22.11
N HIS A 573 15.37 -34.26 22.77
CA HIS A 573 15.46 -35.73 22.88
C HIS A 573 14.89 -36.25 24.20
#